data_f41ed7357271a32c5d947b4185500099
#
_entry.id   f41ed7357271a32c5d947b4185500099
#
_cell.length_a   1.000
_cell.length_b   1.000
_cell.length_c   1.000
_cell.angle_alpha   90.00
_cell.angle_beta   90.00
_cell.angle_gamma   90.00
#
_symmetry.space_group_name_H-M   'P 1'
#
loop_
_entity.id
_entity.type
_entity.pdbx_description
1 polymer ?
#
loop_
_entity_poly.entity_id
_entity_poly.type
_entity_poly.pdbx_seq_one_letter_code
_entity_poly.pdbx_strand_id
1 'polypeptide(L)'
;MSEQQTAATTDETTDAATETDGKRTPVTTGASSVVRALENAGVEAAFGVQGGAIMPIYDALYDSDIHHVTMAHEQGAAHAADAYGVVRGDPGVCLATSGPGATNLVTGIADADMDSDAMLALTGQVPSTMVGSDAFQETDTTGVTAPITKHNYFASDADTVGDTVGEAFALAAEGRPGPTLVDLPKDTTMAETDREPGPAKPPETTTPPTDAEIESVKTAARAIERAEKPLLLFGGGVVKANATEEARAFAVDNGIPVVTTMPAIGSMPEDHELCLSWAGMHGTGYANMAVTHCDLLVAVGCRFDDRLTGGVDTFAPEAEVVHVDVDEAEISKNVHADYPVVGDAKAVLEQFADEVGQSPDAREWRQQCQTWKEEYPLAYETPEDKPLKPQFVVEALDEATPDDTIVTTGVGQHQMWAAQFWTFTNPRTWVSSHGLGTMGYGLPAAIGAKLAAPDRDVVCVDGDGSFLMTIQELSVAVREELDITVAVLNNEYIGMVRQWQDAFFDGRRMAAEYDWCPDFAKLAEAFGARGFSAENYDEAADAIEGALAYNGPSVIDFRIDPTENVYPMVASGGANGKFALSEDQL
;
A
#
# COMPACT_ATOMS: atom_id res chain seq x y z
N MET A 1 60.11 -27.08 -40.98
CA MET A 1 60.00 -28.48 -40.58
C MET A 1 58.74 -28.56 -39.76
N SER A 2 57.59 -28.80 -40.40
CA SER A 2 56.97 -30.13 -40.72
C SER A 2 56.59 -30.85 -39.43
N GLU A 3 55.38 -31.27 -39.17
CA GLU A 3 54.26 -31.86 -39.91
C GLU A 3 53.04 -31.83 -38.97
N GLN A 4 51.84 -31.36 -39.29
CA GLN A 4 50.75 -32.10 -39.94
C GLN A 4 50.42 -33.48 -39.38
N GLN A 5 49.20 -33.61 -38.79
CA GLN A 5 48.15 -34.52 -39.26
C GLN A 5 47.00 -34.52 -38.24
N THR A 6 45.83 -34.06 -38.57
CA THR A 6 44.59 -34.56 -39.19
C THR A 6 43.65 -35.32 -38.24
N ALA A 7 42.55 -34.70 -38.00
CA ALA A 7 41.10 -35.05 -38.01
C ALA A 7 40.65 -36.45 -37.58
N ALA A 8 39.66 -36.47 -36.70
CA ALA A 8 38.47 -37.29 -36.86
C ALA A 8 37.28 -36.69 -36.04
N THR A 9 36.23 -36.42 -36.74
CA THR A 9 34.90 -36.06 -36.30
C THR A 9 34.19 -37.24 -35.66
N THR A 10 33.54 -37.07 -34.53
CA THR A 10 32.30 -37.80 -34.22
C THR A 10 31.35 -36.83 -33.49
N ASP A 11 30.20 -36.65 -34.15
CA ASP A 11 28.98 -36.02 -33.72
C ASP A 11 28.35 -36.84 -32.60
N GLU A 12 28.11 -36.26 -31.43
CA GLU A 12 27.13 -36.73 -30.45
C GLU A 12 26.46 -35.54 -29.80
N THR A 13 25.29 -35.22 -30.33
CA THR A 13 24.28 -34.38 -29.69
C THR A 13 23.80 -35.06 -28.41
N THR A 14 24.17 -34.51 -27.27
CA THR A 14 23.47 -34.76 -26.01
C THR A 14 22.88 -33.45 -25.50
N ASP A 15 21.56 -33.43 -25.54
CA ASP A 15 20.72 -32.53 -24.75
C ASP A 15 21.21 -32.53 -23.28
N ALA A 16 21.80 -31.44 -22.86
CA ALA A 16 22.02 -31.14 -21.46
C ALA A 16 21.09 -30.03 -21.06
N ALA A 17 19.89 -30.42 -20.60
CA ALA A 17 19.12 -29.57 -19.71
C ALA A 17 20.02 -29.31 -18.48
N THR A 18 20.55 -28.10 -18.36
CA THR A 18 21.21 -27.63 -17.15
C THR A 18 20.13 -27.39 -16.10
N GLU A 19 19.86 -28.43 -15.30
CA GLU A 19 19.34 -28.24 -13.95
C GLU A 19 20.39 -27.43 -13.19
N THR A 20 20.17 -26.16 -12.96
CA THR A 20 20.86 -25.38 -11.93
C THR A 20 20.32 -25.84 -10.58
N ASP A 21 20.78 -26.97 -10.11
CA ASP A 21 20.71 -27.35 -8.70
C ASP A 21 21.70 -26.42 -7.96
N GLY A 22 21.24 -25.22 -7.60
CA GLY A 22 21.96 -24.28 -6.75
C GLY A 22 22.24 -25.01 -5.45
N LYS A 23 23.52 -25.23 -5.13
CA LYS A 23 23.92 -25.81 -3.84
C LYS A 23 23.47 -24.84 -2.75
N ARG A 24 22.33 -25.15 -2.11
CA ARG A 24 21.89 -24.43 -0.92
C ARG A 24 22.99 -24.49 0.15
N THR A 25 23.36 -23.32 0.69
CA THR A 25 24.33 -23.23 1.78
C THR A 25 23.79 -24.00 3.01
N PRO A 26 24.54 -24.93 3.63
CA PRO A 26 24.03 -25.70 4.76
C PRO A 26 23.69 -24.78 5.95
N VAL A 27 22.65 -25.09 6.71
CA VAL A 27 22.37 -24.45 8.00
C VAL A 27 23.46 -24.86 8.99
N THR A 28 24.15 -23.88 9.57
CA THR A 28 25.22 -24.07 10.55
C THR A 28 25.07 -23.20 11.78
N THR A 29 24.21 -22.18 11.72
CA THR A 29 23.96 -21.23 12.81
C THR A 29 22.48 -20.81 12.83
N GLY A 30 22.03 -20.21 13.92
CA GLY A 30 20.70 -19.60 13.99
C GLY A 30 20.47 -18.58 12.88
N ALA A 31 21.49 -17.81 12.49
CA ALA A 31 21.40 -16.84 11.39
C ALA A 31 21.14 -17.51 10.04
N SER A 32 21.88 -18.57 9.72
CA SER A 32 21.64 -19.34 8.48
C SER A 32 20.28 -20.06 8.48
N SER A 33 19.75 -20.43 9.67
CA SER A 33 18.40 -20.96 9.83
C SER A 33 17.33 -19.91 9.54
N VAL A 34 17.52 -18.65 9.99
CA VAL A 34 16.63 -17.51 9.66
C VAL A 34 16.58 -17.28 8.15
N VAL A 35 17.75 -17.16 7.49
CA VAL A 35 17.81 -16.94 6.03
C VAL A 35 17.17 -18.11 5.28
N ARG A 36 17.41 -19.34 5.70
CA ARG A 36 16.77 -20.52 5.13
C ARG A 36 15.24 -20.49 5.27
N ALA A 37 14.71 -19.99 6.39
CA ALA A 37 13.27 -19.84 6.56
C ALA A 37 12.67 -18.82 5.58
N LEU A 38 13.36 -17.69 5.32
CA LEU A 38 12.96 -16.71 4.31
C LEU A 38 13.01 -17.30 2.90
N GLU A 39 14.06 -18.05 2.54
CA GLU A 39 14.15 -18.77 1.26
C GLU A 39 13.01 -19.79 1.09
N ASN A 40 12.68 -20.55 2.15
CA ASN A 40 11.59 -21.52 2.14
C ASN A 40 10.20 -20.83 2.02
N ALA A 41 10.08 -19.58 2.48
CA ALA A 41 8.89 -18.74 2.33
C ALA A 41 8.80 -18.07 0.96
N GLY A 42 9.82 -18.20 0.10
CA GLY A 42 9.84 -17.59 -1.23
C GLY A 42 10.19 -16.10 -1.24
N VAL A 43 10.85 -15.59 -0.20
CA VAL A 43 11.30 -14.19 -0.14
C VAL A 43 12.39 -13.96 -1.18
N GLU A 44 12.15 -13.01 -2.10
CA GLU A 44 13.09 -12.63 -3.15
C GLU A 44 13.85 -11.34 -2.83
N ALA A 45 13.24 -10.44 -2.06
CA ALA A 45 13.86 -9.17 -1.65
C ALA A 45 13.62 -8.87 -0.16
N ALA A 46 14.58 -8.19 0.47
CA ALA A 46 14.50 -7.72 1.84
C ALA A 46 15.16 -6.35 1.97
N PHE A 47 14.56 -5.46 2.76
CA PHE A 47 14.95 -4.05 2.87
C PHE A 47 15.51 -3.77 4.26
N GLY A 48 16.63 -3.07 4.37
CA GLY A 48 17.12 -2.81 5.71
C GLY A 48 18.40 -2.00 5.81
N VAL A 49 18.75 -1.72 7.07
CA VAL A 49 20.01 -1.05 7.44
C VAL A 49 20.79 -1.96 8.37
N GLN A 50 22.04 -2.25 7.98
CA GLN A 50 22.92 -3.12 8.76
C GLN A 50 23.36 -2.49 10.07
N GLY A 51 23.63 -3.32 11.08
CA GLY A 51 24.22 -2.91 12.34
C GLY A 51 24.73 -4.06 13.19
N GLY A 52 25.33 -3.73 14.33
CA GLY A 52 26.10 -4.70 15.12
C GLY A 52 25.32 -5.91 15.65
N ALA A 53 24.03 -5.73 16.00
CA ALA A 53 23.23 -6.82 16.55
C ALA A 53 22.66 -7.75 15.46
N ILE A 54 22.34 -7.22 14.28
CA ILE A 54 21.79 -7.97 13.15
C ILE A 54 22.87 -8.54 12.21
N MET A 55 24.13 -8.22 12.43
CA MET A 55 25.26 -8.58 11.57
C MET A 55 25.33 -10.07 11.20
N PRO A 56 25.06 -11.04 12.11
CA PRO A 56 25.07 -12.47 11.73
C PRO A 56 24.05 -12.82 10.64
N ILE A 57 22.89 -12.15 10.60
CA ILE A 57 21.89 -12.35 9.53
C ILE A 57 22.45 -11.84 8.20
N TYR A 58 23.10 -10.67 8.18
CA TYR A 58 23.72 -10.13 6.97
C TYR A 58 24.88 -10.98 6.46
N ASP A 59 25.63 -11.63 7.37
CA ASP A 59 26.67 -12.60 6.99
C ASP A 59 26.07 -13.84 6.30
N ALA A 60 24.93 -14.33 6.81
CA ALA A 60 24.22 -15.44 6.19
C ALA A 60 23.53 -15.05 4.86
N LEU A 61 23.01 -13.82 4.74
CA LEU A 61 22.43 -13.30 3.50
C LEU A 61 23.46 -13.16 2.37
N TYR A 62 24.75 -13.01 2.70
CA TYR A 62 25.82 -12.91 1.70
C TYR A 62 25.89 -14.15 0.77
N ASP A 63 25.53 -15.32 1.30
CA ASP A 63 25.54 -16.60 0.57
C ASP A 63 24.13 -17.00 0.08
N SER A 64 23.13 -16.09 0.15
CA SER A 64 21.75 -16.31 -0.28
C SER A 64 21.44 -15.61 -1.60
N ASP A 65 20.42 -16.09 -2.31
CA ASP A 65 19.89 -15.45 -3.51
C ASP A 65 18.87 -14.31 -3.19
N ILE A 66 18.55 -14.06 -1.91
CA ILE A 66 17.67 -12.97 -1.51
C ILE A 66 18.36 -11.63 -1.80
N HIS A 67 17.72 -10.81 -2.64
CA HIS A 67 18.23 -9.47 -2.95
C HIS A 67 18.05 -8.54 -1.74
N HIS A 68 19.16 -8.21 -1.06
CA HIS A 68 19.12 -7.26 0.05
C HIS A 68 19.30 -5.82 -0.44
N VAL A 69 18.28 -4.99 -0.27
CA VAL A 69 18.29 -3.56 -0.58
C VAL A 69 18.73 -2.77 0.66
N THR A 70 19.91 -2.18 0.59
CA THR A 70 20.41 -1.33 1.67
C THR A 70 19.76 0.04 1.59
N MET A 71 18.84 0.32 2.50
CA MET A 71 18.15 1.61 2.60
C MET A 71 19.00 2.66 3.32
N ALA A 72 18.64 3.92 3.12
CA ALA A 72 19.34 5.03 3.81
C ALA A 72 18.84 5.22 5.26
N HIS A 73 17.61 4.81 5.54
CA HIS A 73 16.99 4.88 6.86
C HIS A 73 16.01 3.70 7.07
N GLU A 74 15.87 3.21 8.30
CA GLU A 74 15.01 2.06 8.61
C GLU A 74 13.52 2.34 8.37
N GLN A 75 13.06 3.57 8.56
CA GLN A 75 11.70 3.97 8.19
C GLN A 75 11.46 3.74 6.70
N GLY A 76 12.40 4.15 5.85
CA GLY A 76 12.34 3.87 4.41
C GLY A 76 12.35 2.38 4.12
N ALA A 77 13.10 1.57 4.90
CA ALA A 77 13.10 0.12 4.75
C ALA A 77 11.72 -0.50 5.03
N ALA A 78 11.04 -0.04 6.08
CA ALA A 78 9.70 -0.53 6.39
C ALA A 78 8.67 -0.13 5.32
N HIS A 79 8.67 1.12 4.85
CA HIS A 79 7.76 1.56 3.78
C HIS A 79 8.04 0.88 2.43
N ALA A 80 9.31 0.62 2.09
CA ALA A 80 9.65 -0.10 0.88
C ALA A 80 9.21 -1.58 0.96
N ALA A 81 9.40 -2.22 2.13
CA ALA A 81 8.92 -3.58 2.37
C ALA A 81 7.40 -3.67 2.29
N ASP A 82 6.70 -2.72 2.90
CA ASP A 82 5.25 -2.60 2.86
C ASP A 82 4.73 -2.52 1.43
N ALA A 83 5.19 -1.54 0.66
CA ALA A 83 4.78 -1.36 -0.74
C ALA A 83 5.15 -2.55 -1.62
N TYR A 84 6.32 -3.17 -1.40
CA TYR A 84 6.71 -4.41 -2.07
C TYR A 84 5.68 -5.53 -1.82
N GLY A 85 5.27 -5.67 -0.56
CA GLY A 85 4.26 -6.65 -0.15
C GLY A 85 2.89 -6.35 -0.77
N VAL A 86 2.43 -5.09 -0.77
CA VAL A 86 1.17 -4.66 -1.37
C VAL A 86 1.11 -5.00 -2.86
N VAL A 87 2.17 -4.70 -3.61
CA VAL A 87 2.23 -4.96 -5.06
C VAL A 87 2.27 -6.45 -5.37
N ARG A 88 3.04 -7.25 -4.61
CA ARG A 88 3.15 -8.70 -4.83
C ARG A 88 1.96 -9.49 -4.28
N GLY A 89 1.32 -9.00 -3.23
CA GLY A 89 0.30 -9.73 -2.48
C GLY A 89 0.84 -10.74 -1.47
N ASP A 90 2.12 -10.64 -1.11
CA ASP A 90 2.84 -11.47 -0.16
C ASP A 90 3.48 -10.57 0.92
N PRO A 91 3.86 -11.09 2.12
CA PRO A 91 4.50 -10.25 3.13
C PRO A 91 5.83 -9.65 2.67
N GLY A 92 5.97 -8.32 2.77
CA GLY A 92 7.26 -7.67 2.62
C GLY A 92 8.17 -7.90 3.83
N VAL A 93 9.48 -7.85 3.62
CA VAL A 93 10.46 -8.15 4.69
C VAL A 93 11.38 -6.97 4.93
N CYS A 94 11.44 -6.45 6.18
CA CYS A 94 12.41 -5.45 6.57
C CYS A 94 13.31 -5.92 7.73
N LEU A 95 14.54 -5.38 7.76
CA LEU A 95 15.56 -5.72 8.75
C LEU A 95 16.16 -4.46 9.39
N ALA A 96 16.37 -4.51 10.71
CA ALA A 96 17.09 -3.45 11.43
C ALA A 96 17.93 -4.02 12.57
N THR A 97 18.93 -3.26 12.97
CA THR A 97 19.70 -3.57 14.19
C THR A 97 18.92 -3.22 15.46
N SER A 98 19.47 -3.56 16.64
CA SER A 98 18.87 -3.22 17.94
C SER A 98 18.82 -1.70 18.20
N GLY A 99 18.10 -1.33 19.24
CA GLY A 99 18.05 0.06 19.72
C GLY A 99 17.47 1.01 18.69
N PRO A 100 18.23 2.03 18.23
CA PRO A 100 17.70 3.04 17.31
C PRO A 100 17.29 2.46 15.96
N GLY A 101 17.92 1.38 15.48
CA GLY A 101 17.50 0.72 14.25
C GLY A 101 16.10 0.13 14.37
N ALA A 102 15.84 -0.65 15.41
CA ALA A 102 14.52 -1.22 15.68
C ALA A 102 13.45 -0.13 15.90
N THR A 103 13.77 0.92 16.66
CA THR A 103 12.81 2.01 16.93
C THR A 103 12.50 2.84 15.68
N ASN A 104 13.42 2.96 14.74
CA ASN A 104 13.18 3.65 13.47
C ASN A 104 12.20 2.90 12.53
N LEU A 105 11.98 1.60 12.72
CA LEU A 105 10.97 0.84 11.98
C LEU A 105 9.53 1.14 12.45
N VAL A 106 9.36 1.68 13.66
CA VAL A 106 8.04 1.79 14.33
C VAL A 106 6.99 2.49 13.48
N THR A 107 7.35 3.59 12.80
CA THR A 107 6.41 4.31 11.93
C THR A 107 5.90 3.42 10.79
N GLY A 108 6.79 2.73 10.08
CA GLY A 108 6.38 1.87 8.96
C GLY A 108 5.63 0.61 9.43
N ILE A 109 5.98 0.04 10.59
CA ILE A 109 5.22 -1.07 11.18
C ILE A 109 3.81 -0.61 11.55
N ALA A 110 3.66 0.58 12.16
CA ALA A 110 2.35 1.14 12.51
C ALA A 110 1.52 1.48 11.27
N ASP A 111 2.14 1.86 10.18
CA ASP A 111 1.50 2.11 8.88
C ASP A 111 0.91 0.82 8.32
N ALA A 112 1.71 -0.23 8.23
CA ALA A 112 1.27 -1.56 7.79
C ALA A 112 0.14 -2.14 8.68
N ASP A 113 0.19 -1.92 10.01
CA ASP A 113 -0.88 -2.34 10.93
C ASP A 113 -2.20 -1.61 10.66
N MET A 114 -2.12 -0.28 10.50
CA MET A 114 -3.30 0.54 10.22
C MET A 114 -3.93 0.23 8.86
N ASP A 115 -3.14 -0.13 7.87
CA ASP A 115 -3.63 -0.46 6.53
C ASP A 115 -3.89 -1.96 6.33
N SER A 116 -3.58 -2.79 7.35
CA SER A 116 -3.70 -4.24 7.31
C SER A 116 -2.85 -4.84 6.17
N ASP A 117 -1.60 -4.39 6.07
CA ASP A 117 -0.62 -4.87 5.10
C ASP A 117 0.30 -5.92 5.73
N ALA A 118 0.52 -7.00 4.98
CA ALA A 118 1.34 -8.09 5.45
C ALA A 118 2.83 -7.71 5.41
N MET A 119 3.49 -7.70 6.57
CA MET A 119 4.91 -7.39 6.67
C MET A 119 5.59 -8.21 7.77
N LEU A 120 6.82 -8.68 7.53
CA LEU A 120 7.70 -9.27 8.53
C LEU A 120 8.85 -8.31 8.84
N ALA A 121 8.95 -7.87 10.08
CA ALA A 121 10.07 -7.10 10.59
C ALA A 121 11.03 -8.01 11.38
N LEU A 122 12.32 -8.03 11.01
CA LEU A 122 13.37 -8.74 11.72
C LEU A 122 14.27 -7.72 12.41
N THR A 123 14.32 -7.76 13.74
CA THR A 123 15.18 -6.86 14.51
C THR A 123 16.28 -7.62 15.22
N GLY A 124 17.51 -7.14 15.15
CA GLY A 124 18.57 -7.63 16.00
C GLY A 124 18.39 -7.17 17.44
N GLN A 125 18.83 -7.98 18.40
CA GLN A 125 18.81 -7.64 19.83
C GLN A 125 20.19 -7.89 20.45
N VAL A 126 20.46 -7.24 21.58
CA VAL A 126 21.64 -7.55 22.41
C VAL A 126 21.61 -9.04 22.82
N PRO A 127 22.74 -9.66 23.18
CA PRO A 127 22.73 -11.04 23.67
C PRO A 127 21.68 -11.26 24.75
N SER A 128 20.97 -12.38 24.70
CA SER A 128 19.85 -12.71 25.59
C SER A 128 20.15 -12.51 27.09
N THR A 129 21.40 -12.79 27.49
CA THR A 129 21.88 -12.59 28.86
C THR A 129 22.06 -11.13 29.27
N MET A 130 22.01 -10.19 28.33
CA MET A 130 22.16 -8.76 28.54
C MET A 130 20.83 -8.00 28.48
N VAL A 131 19.76 -8.64 28.08
CA VAL A 131 18.41 -8.04 28.02
C VAL A 131 17.96 -7.68 29.44
N GLY A 132 17.50 -6.44 29.63
CA GLY A 132 17.09 -5.87 30.92
C GLY A 132 18.27 -5.36 31.77
N SER A 133 19.45 -5.17 31.18
CA SER A 133 20.65 -4.72 31.88
C SER A 133 21.13 -3.31 31.48
N ASP A 134 20.34 -2.57 30.71
CA ASP A 134 20.70 -1.27 30.11
C ASP A 134 21.95 -1.38 29.20
N ALA A 135 22.06 -2.48 28.46
CA ALA A 135 23.16 -2.70 27.55
C ALA A 135 23.17 -1.67 26.40
N PHE A 136 24.35 -1.43 25.80
CA PHE A 136 24.46 -0.51 24.67
C PHE A 136 23.53 -0.90 23.51
N GLN A 137 22.68 0.03 23.08
CA GLN A 137 21.65 -0.19 22.04
C GLN A 137 20.63 -1.28 22.40
N GLU A 138 20.39 -1.56 23.66
CA GLU A 138 19.25 -2.35 24.09
C GLU A 138 17.95 -1.54 23.97
N THR A 139 16.88 -2.18 23.53
CA THR A 139 15.51 -1.64 23.57
C THR A 139 14.53 -2.82 23.75
N ASP A 140 13.49 -2.62 24.55
CA ASP A 140 12.36 -3.55 24.60
C ASP A 140 11.53 -3.43 23.32
N THR A 141 12.04 -3.99 22.22
CA THR A 141 11.45 -3.90 20.89
C THR A 141 10.07 -4.55 20.88
N THR A 142 9.92 -5.70 21.52
CA THR A 142 8.62 -6.39 21.61
C THR A 142 7.58 -5.57 22.39
N GLY A 143 7.99 -4.92 23.47
CA GLY A 143 7.10 -4.02 24.22
C GLY A 143 6.71 -2.77 23.45
N VAL A 144 7.63 -2.17 22.69
CA VAL A 144 7.35 -0.98 21.86
C VAL A 144 6.42 -1.30 20.70
N THR A 145 6.55 -2.47 20.08
CA THR A 145 5.80 -2.85 18.88
C THR A 145 4.53 -3.65 19.17
N ALA A 146 4.30 -4.11 20.40
CA ALA A 146 3.12 -4.90 20.76
C ALA A 146 1.78 -4.30 20.32
N PRO A 147 1.52 -2.97 20.41
CA PRO A 147 0.24 -2.39 20.01
C PRO A 147 0.09 -2.16 18.49
N ILE A 148 1.14 -2.34 17.71
CA ILE A 148 1.21 -2.06 16.29
C ILE A 148 1.66 -3.28 15.46
N THR A 149 1.57 -4.47 16.02
CA THR A 149 1.87 -5.73 15.35
C THR A 149 0.77 -6.74 15.61
N LYS A 150 0.47 -7.53 14.62
CA LYS A 150 -0.42 -8.67 14.73
C LYS A 150 0.11 -9.68 15.75
N HIS A 151 1.43 -9.90 15.72
CA HIS A 151 2.16 -10.65 16.74
C HIS A 151 3.66 -10.29 16.71
N ASN A 152 4.32 -10.40 17.86
CA ASN A 152 5.77 -10.28 17.93
C ASN A 152 6.38 -11.42 18.75
N TYR A 153 7.61 -11.79 18.40
CA TYR A 153 8.35 -12.89 18.98
C TYR A 153 9.70 -12.41 19.52
N PHE A 154 10.12 -12.99 20.63
CA PHE A 154 11.51 -12.91 21.11
C PHE A 154 12.15 -14.29 20.93
N ALA A 155 12.95 -14.47 19.87
CA ALA A 155 13.48 -15.76 19.46
C ALA A 155 14.84 -16.04 20.11
N SER A 156 14.86 -16.76 21.25
CA SER A 156 16.05 -17.01 22.06
C SER A 156 16.66 -18.41 21.91
N ASP A 157 16.17 -19.24 20.99
CA ASP A 157 16.65 -20.61 20.77
C ASP A 157 17.05 -20.80 19.30
N ALA A 158 18.32 -21.11 19.06
CA ALA A 158 18.88 -21.30 17.72
C ALA A 158 18.25 -22.48 16.97
N ASP A 159 17.80 -23.51 17.68
CA ASP A 159 17.18 -24.69 17.06
C ASP A 159 15.75 -24.43 16.55
N THR A 160 15.11 -23.37 17.01
CA THR A 160 13.73 -23.03 16.64
C THR A 160 13.57 -21.69 15.93
N VAL A 161 14.63 -20.86 15.87
CA VAL A 161 14.56 -19.50 15.33
C VAL A 161 14.07 -19.46 13.89
N GLY A 162 14.51 -20.38 13.04
CA GLY A 162 14.05 -20.45 11.64
C GLY A 162 12.56 -20.81 11.54
N ASP A 163 12.09 -21.78 12.34
CA ASP A 163 10.66 -22.12 12.39
C ASP A 163 9.82 -20.93 12.86
N THR A 164 10.31 -20.16 13.87
CA THR A 164 9.66 -18.94 14.36
C THR A 164 9.54 -17.87 13.28
N VAL A 165 10.59 -17.66 12.47
CA VAL A 165 10.57 -16.72 11.35
C VAL A 165 9.59 -17.18 10.27
N GLY A 166 9.56 -18.46 9.92
CA GLY A 166 8.61 -19.02 8.97
C GLY A 166 7.15 -18.88 9.45
N GLU A 167 6.91 -19.14 10.75
CA GLU A 167 5.59 -18.93 11.37
C GLU A 167 5.17 -17.46 11.34
N ALA A 168 6.08 -16.55 11.72
CA ALA A 168 5.81 -15.10 11.71
C ALA A 168 5.49 -14.58 10.30
N PHE A 169 6.24 -15.01 9.27
CA PHE A 169 5.98 -14.66 7.89
C PHE A 169 4.58 -15.11 7.43
N ALA A 170 4.23 -16.37 7.68
CA ALA A 170 2.93 -16.90 7.30
C ALA A 170 1.78 -16.23 8.07
N LEU A 171 1.99 -15.96 9.37
CA LEU A 171 1.00 -15.28 10.21
C LEU A 171 0.73 -13.84 9.72
N ALA A 172 1.72 -13.15 9.16
CA ALA A 172 1.51 -11.80 8.62
C ALA A 172 0.43 -11.76 7.54
N ALA A 173 0.33 -12.78 6.70
CA ALA A 173 -0.66 -12.89 5.63
C ALA A 173 -1.99 -13.55 6.05
N GLU A 174 -2.02 -14.28 7.18
CA GLU A 174 -3.17 -15.10 7.59
C GLU A 174 -4.37 -14.25 8.04
N GLY A 175 -5.57 -14.57 7.56
CA GLY A 175 -6.80 -13.88 7.93
C GLY A 175 -6.77 -12.40 7.55
N ARG A 176 -7.01 -11.49 8.51
CA ARG A 176 -6.71 -10.07 8.33
C ARG A 176 -5.19 -9.91 8.30
N PRO A 177 -4.59 -9.48 7.18
CA PRO A 177 -3.15 -9.27 7.13
C PRO A 177 -2.68 -8.21 8.11
N GLY A 178 -1.39 -8.23 8.43
CA GLY A 178 -0.80 -7.24 9.31
C GLY A 178 0.67 -7.56 9.64
N PRO A 179 1.41 -6.61 10.21
CA PRO A 179 2.82 -6.79 10.50
C PRO A 179 3.06 -7.77 11.63
N THR A 180 4.11 -8.56 11.47
CA THR A 180 4.70 -9.39 12.52
C THR A 180 6.14 -8.98 12.75
N LEU A 181 6.67 -9.24 13.96
CA LEU A 181 8.06 -8.92 14.30
C LEU A 181 8.73 -10.09 14.98
N VAL A 182 9.98 -10.37 14.60
CA VAL A 182 10.84 -11.31 15.32
C VAL A 182 12.09 -10.57 15.80
N ASP A 183 12.22 -10.44 17.12
CA ASP A 183 13.38 -9.86 17.78
C ASP A 183 14.42 -10.96 18.06
N LEU A 184 15.63 -10.78 17.51
CA LEU A 184 16.65 -11.80 17.34
C LEU A 184 17.89 -11.49 18.21
N PRO A 185 18.01 -12.11 19.40
CA PRO A 185 19.22 -11.96 20.20
C PRO A 185 20.47 -12.41 19.46
N LYS A 186 21.55 -11.64 19.55
CA LYS A 186 22.78 -11.88 18.80
C LYS A 186 23.42 -13.24 19.13
N ASP A 187 23.37 -13.68 20.37
CA ASP A 187 23.86 -14.98 20.79
C ASP A 187 23.05 -16.13 20.17
N THR A 188 21.73 -15.99 20.01
CA THR A 188 20.88 -16.95 19.30
C THR A 188 21.28 -17.07 17.82
N THR A 189 21.44 -15.92 17.14
CA THR A 189 21.80 -15.93 15.71
C THR A 189 23.20 -16.45 15.46
N MET A 190 24.11 -16.33 16.42
CA MET A 190 25.49 -16.84 16.35
C MET A 190 25.65 -18.29 16.84
N ALA A 191 24.69 -18.84 17.58
CA ALA A 191 24.78 -20.21 18.11
C ALA A 191 24.73 -21.23 16.98
N GLU A 192 25.52 -22.30 17.15
CA GLU A 192 25.56 -23.43 16.21
C GLU A 192 24.24 -24.21 16.25
N THR A 193 23.71 -24.53 15.08
CA THR A 193 22.59 -25.45 14.87
C THR A 193 22.70 -26.05 13.48
N ASP A 194 22.27 -27.29 13.33
CA ASP A 194 22.14 -27.99 12.04
C ASP A 194 20.67 -28.25 11.66
N ARG A 195 19.75 -27.66 12.43
CA ARG A 195 18.33 -27.86 12.23
C ARG A 195 17.82 -26.99 11.06
N GLU A 196 17.37 -27.67 10.00
CA GLU A 196 16.67 -27.05 8.88
C GLU A 196 15.26 -26.63 9.31
N PRO A 197 14.84 -25.37 9.06
CA PRO A 197 13.48 -24.94 9.33
C PRO A 197 12.48 -25.63 8.40
N GLY A 198 11.28 -25.85 8.93
CA GLY A 198 10.16 -26.34 8.15
C GLY A 198 9.63 -25.32 7.12
N PRO A 199 8.57 -25.69 6.36
CA PRO A 199 7.87 -24.73 5.51
C PRO A 199 7.19 -23.68 6.36
N ALA A 200 7.11 -22.43 5.85
CA ALA A 200 6.37 -21.35 6.48
C ALA A 200 4.89 -21.73 6.64
N LYS A 201 4.39 -21.69 7.88
CA LYS A 201 2.99 -22.01 8.20
C LYS A 201 2.53 -21.14 9.37
N PRO A 202 1.29 -20.61 9.33
CA PRO A 202 0.72 -19.93 10.48
C PRO A 202 0.46 -20.91 11.63
N PRO A 203 0.35 -20.44 12.88
CA PRO A 203 -0.04 -21.27 14.01
C PRO A 203 -1.43 -21.90 13.77
N GLU A 204 -1.58 -23.19 14.09
CA GLU A 204 -2.83 -23.95 13.86
C GLU A 204 -4.09 -23.33 14.53
N THR A 205 -3.89 -22.44 15.51
CA THR A 205 -4.97 -21.82 16.28
C THR A 205 -5.50 -20.52 15.67
N THR A 206 -4.93 -20.03 14.59
CA THR A 206 -5.20 -18.69 14.04
C THR A 206 -5.95 -18.69 12.71
N THR A 207 -6.17 -19.85 12.07
CA THR A 207 -6.84 -19.90 10.77
C THR A 207 -8.29 -19.48 10.89
N PRO A 208 -8.70 -18.29 10.37
CA PRO A 208 -10.09 -17.88 10.37
C PRO A 208 -10.90 -18.75 9.40
N PRO A 209 -12.24 -18.78 9.55
CA PRO A 209 -13.09 -19.48 8.59
C PRO A 209 -12.96 -18.84 7.20
N THR A 210 -12.69 -19.65 6.19
CA THR A 210 -12.67 -19.19 4.80
C THR A 210 -14.08 -18.90 4.31
N ASP A 211 -14.97 -19.88 4.48
CA ASP A 211 -16.39 -19.76 4.12
C ASP A 211 -17.19 -19.13 5.25
N ALA A 212 -18.08 -18.21 4.91
CA ALA A 212 -19.04 -17.70 5.86
C ALA A 212 -20.13 -18.71 6.19
N GLU A 213 -20.80 -18.52 7.34
CA GLU A 213 -21.96 -19.33 7.71
C GLU A 213 -23.07 -19.17 6.65
N ILE A 214 -23.48 -20.27 6.04
CA ILE A 214 -24.40 -20.27 4.89
C ILE A 214 -25.74 -19.57 5.18
N GLU A 215 -26.25 -19.61 6.41
CA GLU A 215 -27.51 -18.93 6.77
C GLU A 215 -27.34 -17.41 6.82
N SER A 216 -26.15 -16.91 7.21
CA SER A 216 -25.81 -15.48 7.15
C SER A 216 -25.73 -15.02 5.69
N VAL A 217 -25.06 -15.80 4.83
CA VAL A 217 -24.96 -15.54 3.38
C VAL A 217 -26.34 -15.51 2.73
N LYS A 218 -27.22 -16.52 2.98
CA LYS A 218 -28.59 -16.56 2.46
C LYS A 218 -29.44 -15.39 2.91
N THR A 219 -29.22 -14.94 4.17
CA THR A 219 -29.99 -13.82 4.70
C THR A 219 -29.58 -12.51 4.04
N ALA A 220 -28.28 -12.30 3.84
CA ALA A 220 -27.74 -11.16 3.10
C ALA A 220 -28.16 -11.21 1.62
N ALA A 221 -28.09 -12.38 0.96
CA ALA A 221 -28.51 -12.54 -0.44
C ALA A 221 -29.98 -12.11 -0.65
N ARG A 222 -30.90 -12.50 0.26
CA ARG A 222 -32.30 -12.03 0.22
C ARG A 222 -32.44 -10.52 0.42
N ALA A 223 -31.54 -9.89 1.19
CA ALA A 223 -31.52 -8.44 1.30
C ALA A 223 -31.12 -7.80 -0.03
N ILE A 224 -30.11 -8.35 -0.70
CA ILE A 224 -29.64 -7.89 -2.02
C ILE A 224 -30.77 -8.01 -3.06
N GLU A 225 -31.44 -9.15 -3.14
CA GLU A 225 -32.52 -9.40 -4.11
C GLU A 225 -33.71 -8.41 -4.01
N ARG A 226 -34.01 -7.91 -2.79
CA ARG A 226 -35.17 -7.02 -2.55
C ARG A 226 -34.85 -5.53 -2.56
N ALA A 227 -33.57 -5.17 -2.59
CA ALA A 227 -33.15 -3.79 -2.56
C ALA A 227 -33.58 -3.03 -3.82
N GLU A 228 -34.02 -1.79 -3.67
CA GLU A 228 -34.38 -0.89 -4.78
C GLU A 228 -33.19 0.02 -5.15
N LYS A 229 -32.32 0.30 -4.18
CA LYS A 229 -31.14 1.17 -4.32
C LYS A 229 -29.88 0.52 -3.73
N PRO A 230 -29.53 -0.70 -4.17
CA PRO A 230 -28.35 -1.38 -3.64
C PRO A 230 -27.07 -0.68 -4.06
N LEU A 231 -26.09 -0.66 -3.16
CA LEU A 231 -24.76 -0.12 -3.40
C LEU A 231 -23.71 -1.11 -2.87
N LEU A 232 -22.71 -1.43 -3.69
CA LEU A 232 -21.55 -2.17 -3.23
C LEU A 232 -20.48 -1.17 -2.75
N LEU A 233 -19.90 -1.43 -1.59
CA LEU A 233 -18.75 -0.69 -1.07
C LEU A 233 -17.57 -1.66 -0.97
N PHE A 234 -16.61 -1.52 -1.89
CA PHE A 234 -15.40 -2.31 -1.85
C PHE A 234 -14.34 -1.64 -0.97
N GLY A 235 -13.95 -2.32 0.09
CA GLY A 235 -12.85 -1.93 0.95
C GLY A 235 -11.54 -2.58 0.55
N GLY A 236 -10.43 -2.19 1.18
CA GLY A 236 -9.09 -2.75 0.94
C GLY A 236 -9.02 -4.28 1.08
N GLY A 237 -9.92 -4.88 1.88
CA GLY A 237 -10.03 -6.33 2.03
C GLY A 237 -10.32 -7.08 0.73
N VAL A 238 -11.02 -6.46 -0.23
CA VAL A 238 -11.25 -7.04 -1.58
C VAL A 238 -9.93 -7.23 -2.33
N VAL A 239 -9.05 -6.22 -2.27
CA VAL A 239 -7.73 -6.28 -2.93
C VAL A 239 -6.81 -7.27 -2.22
N LYS A 240 -6.80 -7.24 -0.87
CA LYS A 240 -5.93 -8.09 -0.04
C LYS A 240 -6.29 -9.58 -0.11
N ALA A 241 -7.58 -9.90 -0.22
CA ALA A 241 -8.08 -11.27 -0.42
C ALA A 241 -7.93 -11.77 -1.87
N ASN A 242 -7.36 -10.97 -2.79
CA ASN A 242 -7.35 -11.26 -4.22
C ASN A 242 -8.76 -11.59 -4.78
N ALA A 243 -9.78 -10.88 -4.30
CA ALA A 243 -11.20 -11.08 -4.61
C ALA A 243 -11.74 -10.13 -5.69
N THR A 244 -10.84 -9.42 -6.39
CA THR A 244 -11.22 -8.34 -7.32
C THR A 244 -12.01 -8.86 -8.52
N GLU A 245 -11.67 -10.02 -9.05
CA GLU A 245 -12.39 -10.62 -10.19
C GLU A 245 -13.81 -11.01 -9.78
N GLU A 246 -13.97 -11.66 -8.64
CA GLU A 246 -15.26 -12.07 -8.08
C GLU A 246 -16.13 -10.84 -7.73
N ALA A 247 -15.52 -9.80 -7.16
CA ALA A 247 -16.21 -8.56 -6.83
C ALA A 247 -16.74 -7.83 -8.09
N ARG A 248 -15.92 -7.74 -9.13
CA ARG A 248 -16.30 -7.16 -10.43
C ARG A 248 -17.41 -7.97 -11.09
N ALA A 249 -17.25 -9.29 -11.14
CA ALA A 249 -18.27 -10.19 -11.71
C ALA A 249 -19.60 -10.04 -10.97
N PHE A 250 -19.58 -10.05 -9.63
CA PHE A 250 -20.78 -9.88 -8.81
C PHE A 250 -21.48 -8.54 -9.07
N ALA A 251 -20.73 -7.44 -9.16
CA ALA A 251 -21.25 -6.11 -9.46
C ALA A 251 -21.92 -6.06 -10.86
N VAL A 252 -21.23 -6.60 -11.88
CA VAL A 252 -21.69 -6.58 -13.28
C VAL A 252 -22.89 -7.48 -13.48
N ASP A 253 -22.87 -8.71 -13.01
CA ASP A 253 -23.94 -9.70 -13.18
C ASP A 253 -25.23 -9.24 -12.51
N ASN A 254 -25.14 -8.51 -11.39
CA ASN A 254 -26.28 -7.99 -10.67
C ASN A 254 -26.63 -6.53 -11.05
N GLY A 255 -25.79 -5.86 -11.83
CA GLY A 255 -25.97 -4.48 -12.26
C GLY A 255 -26.03 -3.51 -11.08
N ILE A 256 -25.22 -3.71 -10.04
CA ILE A 256 -25.20 -2.88 -8.83
C ILE A 256 -24.06 -1.86 -8.93
N PRO A 257 -24.30 -0.56 -8.69
CA PRO A 257 -23.26 0.45 -8.64
C PRO A 257 -22.23 0.15 -7.53
N VAL A 258 -20.99 0.54 -7.79
CA VAL A 258 -19.83 0.31 -6.89
C VAL A 258 -19.23 1.63 -6.46
N VAL A 259 -19.00 1.75 -5.17
CA VAL A 259 -18.15 2.77 -4.55
C VAL A 259 -16.96 2.06 -3.91
N THR A 260 -15.79 2.65 -3.95
CA THR A 260 -14.62 2.10 -3.26
C THR A 260 -14.25 2.91 -2.02
N THR A 261 -13.50 2.32 -1.12
CA THR A 261 -12.66 3.09 -0.18
C THR A 261 -11.33 3.42 -0.88
N MET A 262 -10.57 4.40 -0.37
CA MET A 262 -9.27 4.75 -0.94
C MET A 262 -8.31 3.55 -1.07
N PRO A 263 -8.17 2.63 -0.08
CA PRO A 263 -7.35 1.41 -0.24
C PRO A 263 -7.85 0.41 -1.30
N ALA A 264 -9.07 0.60 -1.82
CA ALA A 264 -9.67 -0.29 -2.82
C ALA A 264 -9.74 0.34 -4.22
N ILE A 265 -9.15 1.52 -4.43
CA ILE A 265 -9.03 2.17 -5.75
C ILE A 265 -8.43 1.16 -6.75
N GLY A 266 -9.00 1.08 -7.96
CA GLY A 266 -8.63 0.11 -8.99
C GLY A 266 -9.24 -1.29 -8.81
N SER A 267 -9.93 -1.59 -7.69
CA SER A 267 -10.67 -2.85 -7.54
C SER A 267 -11.87 -2.95 -8.50
N MET A 268 -12.53 -1.82 -8.80
CA MET A 268 -13.46 -1.65 -9.92
C MET A 268 -12.83 -0.65 -10.89
N PRO A 269 -12.72 -0.95 -12.21
CA PRO A 269 -12.18 0.00 -13.17
C PRO A 269 -12.96 1.33 -13.14
N GLU A 270 -12.27 2.46 -12.98
CA GLU A 270 -12.95 3.76 -12.79
C GLU A 270 -13.62 4.29 -14.05
N ASP A 271 -13.24 3.78 -15.23
CA ASP A 271 -13.91 4.02 -16.51
C ASP A 271 -15.17 3.17 -16.73
N HIS A 272 -15.44 2.20 -15.86
CA HIS A 272 -16.63 1.35 -15.97
C HIS A 272 -17.89 2.11 -15.53
N GLU A 273 -19.03 1.90 -16.24
CA GLU A 273 -20.29 2.61 -15.98
C GLU A 273 -20.87 2.41 -14.56
N LEU A 274 -20.59 1.27 -13.92
CA LEU A 274 -21.02 0.99 -12.55
C LEU A 274 -20.09 1.59 -11.49
N CYS A 275 -18.88 2.03 -11.83
CA CYS A 275 -17.95 2.62 -10.89
C CYS A 275 -18.33 4.08 -10.57
N LEU A 276 -18.46 4.36 -9.29
CA LEU A 276 -18.71 5.71 -8.77
C LEU A 276 -17.46 6.29 -8.07
N SER A 277 -16.26 5.73 -8.38
CA SER A 277 -15.00 6.11 -7.72
C SER A 277 -15.07 5.91 -6.19
N TRP A 278 -14.35 6.66 -5.40
CA TRP A 278 -14.26 6.46 -3.96
C TRP A 278 -15.06 7.48 -3.16
N ALA A 279 -15.53 7.06 -1.96
CA ALA A 279 -16.32 7.89 -1.05
C ALA A 279 -15.52 8.34 0.16
N GLY A 280 -16.02 9.34 0.85
CA GLY A 280 -15.47 9.87 2.09
C GLY A 280 -15.16 11.36 2.03
N MET A 281 -14.29 11.84 2.93
CA MET A 281 -14.02 13.26 3.15
C MET A 281 -13.62 14.01 1.88
N HIS A 282 -12.76 13.44 1.05
CA HIS A 282 -12.31 14.00 -0.22
C HIS A 282 -12.70 13.12 -1.42
N GLY A 283 -13.62 12.18 -1.19
CA GLY A 283 -14.20 11.34 -2.23
C GLY A 283 -15.08 12.14 -3.18
N THR A 284 -15.48 11.52 -4.27
CA THR A 284 -16.31 12.19 -5.28
C THR A 284 -17.69 12.54 -4.73
N GLY A 285 -18.26 13.65 -5.18
CA GLY A 285 -19.60 14.09 -4.77
C GLY A 285 -20.67 13.05 -5.09
N TYR A 286 -20.57 12.41 -6.26
CA TYR A 286 -21.52 11.39 -6.68
C TYR A 286 -21.39 10.08 -5.89
N ALA A 287 -20.19 9.67 -5.47
CA ALA A 287 -20.01 8.53 -4.57
C ALA A 287 -20.64 8.81 -3.19
N ASN A 288 -20.40 9.99 -2.64
CA ASN A 288 -20.97 10.43 -1.36
C ASN A 288 -22.50 10.53 -1.41
N MET A 289 -23.07 10.98 -2.53
CA MET A 289 -24.52 10.97 -2.75
C MET A 289 -25.07 9.55 -2.83
N ALA A 290 -24.39 8.63 -3.53
CA ALA A 290 -24.80 7.24 -3.62
C ALA A 290 -24.81 6.55 -2.23
N VAL A 291 -23.77 6.74 -1.44
CA VAL A 291 -23.70 6.22 -0.05
C VAL A 291 -24.83 6.80 0.81
N THR A 292 -25.12 8.10 0.66
CA THR A 292 -26.15 8.78 1.48
C THR A 292 -27.55 8.27 1.18
N HIS A 293 -27.85 7.88 -0.07
CA HIS A 293 -29.22 7.61 -0.54
C HIS A 293 -29.49 6.15 -0.92
N CYS A 294 -28.54 5.24 -0.72
CA CYS A 294 -28.79 3.81 -0.90
C CYS A 294 -29.77 3.28 0.17
N ASP A 295 -30.52 2.22 -0.14
CA ASP A 295 -31.38 1.52 0.80
C ASP A 295 -30.74 0.21 1.32
N LEU A 296 -29.69 -0.28 0.62
CA LEU A 296 -28.84 -1.37 1.06
C LEU A 296 -27.39 -1.07 0.71
N LEU A 297 -26.53 -1.08 1.71
CA LEU A 297 -25.08 -0.99 1.57
C LEU A 297 -24.44 -2.36 1.79
N VAL A 298 -23.81 -2.93 0.75
CA VAL A 298 -23.06 -4.18 0.85
C VAL A 298 -21.58 -3.85 0.93
N ALA A 299 -21.05 -3.79 2.13
CA ALA A 299 -19.64 -3.47 2.39
C ALA A 299 -18.82 -4.75 2.49
N VAL A 300 -17.79 -4.87 1.67
CA VAL A 300 -16.88 -6.03 1.61
C VAL A 300 -15.47 -5.61 1.96
N GLY A 301 -14.93 -6.12 3.08
CA GLY A 301 -13.56 -5.85 3.52
C GLY A 301 -13.30 -4.38 3.87
N CYS A 302 -14.24 -3.74 4.57
CA CYS A 302 -14.21 -2.32 4.91
C CYS A 302 -14.35 -2.11 6.43
N ARG A 303 -13.44 -1.38 7.06
CA ARG A 303 -13.46 -1.11 8.51
C ARG A 303 -14.24 0.13 8.93
N PHE A 304 -14.83 0.88 7.99
CA PHE A 304 -15.62 2.08 8.25
C PHE A 304 -14.91 3.12 9.14
N ASP A 305 -13.73 3.57 8.72
CA ASP A 305 -13.02 4.64 9.42
C ASP A 305 -13.69 6.02 9.25
N ASP A 306 -13.22 7.01 10.04
CA ASP A 306 -13.81 8.34 10.10
C ASP A 306 -13.61 9.17 8.81
N ARG A 307 -12.61 8.84 7.99
CA ARG A 307 -12.38 9.49 6.69
C ARG A 307 -13.40 9.04 5.64
N LEU A 308 -13.87 7.80 5.75
CA LEU A 308 -14.97 7.27 4.94
C LEU A 308 -16.31 7.74 5.45
N THR A 309 -16.57 7.57 6.76
CA THR A 309 -17.93 7.75 7.30
C THR A 309 -18.30 9.19 7.58
N GLY A 310 -17.32 10.07 7.82
CA GLY A 310 -17.62 11.35 8.41
C GLY A 310 -18.35 11.17 9.74
N GLY A 311 -19.54 11.71 9.88
CA GLY A 311 -20.41 11.48 11.03
C GLY A 311 -21.12 10.13 10.93
N VAL A 312 -20.78 9.17 11.79
CA VAL A 312 -21.32 7.79 11.76
C VAL A 312 -22.85 7.76 11.76
N ASP A 313 -23.51 8.61 12.57
CA ASP A 313 -24.97 8.70 12.64
C ASP A 313 -25.64 9.18 11.35
N THR A 314 -24.85 9.72 10.42
CA THR A 314 -25.31 10.28 9.14
C THR A 314 -24.75 9.52 7.93
N PHE A 315 -23.98 8.47 8.17
CA PHE A 315 -23.43 7.61 7.13
C PHE A 315 -24.49 6.59 6.69
N ALA A 316 -24.82 6.58 5.40
CA ALA A 316 -25.81 5.68 4.82
C ALA A 316 -27.11 5.60 5.66
N PRO A 317 -27.77 6.75 6.00
CA PRO A 317 -28.76 6.80 7.09
C PRO A 317 -30.07 6.07 6.78
N GLU A 318 -30.33 5.72 5.52
CA GLU A 318 -31.53 5.02 5.06
C GLU A 318 -31.26 3.54 4.72
N ALA A 319 -29.99 3.11 4.78
CA ALA A 319 -29.59 1.79 4.33
C ALA A 319 -29.62 0.75 5.46
N GLU A 320 -30.07 -0.46 5.13
CA GLU A 320 -29.63 -1.65 5.84
C GLU A 320 -28.20 -1.97 5.41
N VAL A 321 -27.38 -2.55 6.29
CA VAL A 321 -25.95 -2.80 6.02
C VAL A 321 -25.63 -4.30 6.06
N VAL A 322 -25.17 -4.84 4.94
CA VAL A 322 -24.45 -6.11 4.87
C VAL A 322 -22.98 -5.81 5.09
N HIS A 323 -22.36 -6.39 6.10
CA HIS A 323 -20.95 -6.21 6.39
C HIS A 323 -20.21 -7.55 6.30
N VAL A 324 -19.36 -7.66 5.28
CA VAL A 324 -18.49 -8.82 5.05
C VAL A 324 -17.08 -8.47 5.50
N ASP A 325 -16.56 -9.20 6.47
CA ASP A 325 -15.17 -9.06 6.91
C ASP A 325 -14.62 -10.41 7.43
N VAL A 326 -13.32 -10.62 7.25
CA VAL A 326 -12.61 -11.79 7.77
C VAL A 326 -12.37 -11.68 9.28
N ASP A 327 -12.32 -10.47 9.81
CA ASP A 327 -12.12 -10.16 11.22
C ASP A 327 -13.48 -9.90 11.91
N GLU A 328 -13.93 -10.86 12.72
CA GLU A 328 -15.16 -10.72 13.49
C GLU A 328 -15.17 -9.44 14.37
N ALA A 329 -14.00 -8.96 14.79
CA ALA A 329 -13.90 -7.77 15.63
C ALA A 329 -14.24 -6.47 14.89
N GLU A 330 -14.17 -6.44 13.55
CA GLU A 330 -14.58 -5.29 12.75
C GLU A 330 -16.08 -5.22 12.52
N ILE A 331 -16.78 -6.36 12.60
CA ILE A 331 -18.23 -6.40 12.39
C ILE A 331 -18.98 -5.55 13.44
N SER A 332 -19.75 -4.58 12.97
CA SER A 332 -20.50 -3.63 13.81
C SER A 332 -19.66 -2.78 14.77
N LYS A 333 -18.37 -2.68 14.56
CA LYS A 333 -17.46 -1.88 15.40
C LYS A 333 -17.76 -0.38 15.29
N ASN A 334 -17.86 0.15 14.08
CA ASN A 334 -18.10 1.56 13.79
C ASN A 334 -19.53 1.79 13.24
N VAL A 335 -19.95 1.02 12.25
CA VAL A 335 -21.27 1.07 11.64
C VAL A 335 -22.01 -0.23 11.97
N HIS A 336 -23.27 -0.13 12.39
CA HIS A 336 -24.08 -1.31 12.71
C HIS A 336 -24.32 -2.16 11.45
N ALA A 337 -24.09 -3.45 11.53
CA ALA A 337 -24.41 -4.41 10.49
C ALA A 337 -25.76 -5.09 10.78
N ASP A 338 -26.74 -4.90 9.87
CA ASP A 338 -28.01 -5.62 9.91
C ASP A 338 -27.82 -7.09 9.49
N TYR A 339 -26.86 -7.32 8.59
CA TYR A 339 -26.50 -8.63 8.05
C TYR A 339 -24.99 -8.86 8.18
N PRO A 340 -24.52 -9.32 9.37
CA PRO A 340 -23.11 -9.66 9.56
C PRO A 340 -22.74 -10.94 8.81
N VAL A 341 -21.63 -10.92 8.07
CA VAL A 341 -21.09 -12.05 7.32
C VAL A 341 -19.59 -12.14 7.59
N VAL A 342 -19.19 -13.09 8.45
CA VAL A 342 -17.77 -13.31 8.78
C VAL A 342 -17.19 -14.36 7.83
N GLY A 343 -16.17 -13.99 7.05
CA GLY A 343 -15.52 -14.89 6.10
C GLY A 343 -14.54 -14.14 5.20
N ASP A 344 -13.77 -14.91 4.44
CA ASP A 344 -12.88 -14.38 3.42
C ASP A 344 -13.68 -13.71 2.29
N ALA A 345 -13.24 -12.53 1.82
CA ALA A 345 -13.99 -11.74 0.86
C ALA A 345 -14.22 -12.49 -0.46
N LYS A 346 -13.22 -13.25 -0.96
CA LYS A 346 -13.35 -14.04 -2.18
C LYS A 346 -14.38 -15.15 -2.04
N ALA A 347 -14.24 -15.97 -0.99
CA ALA A 347 -15.15 -17.07 -0.73
C ALA A 347 -16.60 -16.60 -0.50
N VAL A 348 -16.78 -15.47 0.21
CA VAL A 348 -18.13 -14.89 0.44
C VAL A 348 -18.74 -14.35 -0.86
N LEU A 349 -17.96 -13.71 -1.72
CA LEU A 349 -18.47 -13.25 -3.03
C LEU A 349 -18.86 -14.42 -3.94
N GLU A 350 -18.09 -15.52 -3.93
CA GLU A 350 -18.47 -16.77 -4.62
C GLU A 350 -19.77 -17.36 -4.03
N GLN A 351 -19.92 -17.40 -2.70
CA GLN A 351 -21.15 -17.82 -2.05
C GLN A 351 -22.35 -16.90 -2.38
N PHE A 352 -22.16 -15.57 -2.46
CA PHE A 352 -23.22 -14.66 -2.89
C PHE A 352 -23.62 -14.90 -4.36
N ALA A 353 -22.66 -15.16 -5.25
CA ALA A 353 -22.96 -15.49 -6.65
C ALA A 353 -23.82 -16.76 -6.79
N ASP A 354 -23.63 -17.74 -5.90
CA ASP A 354 -24.44 -18.97 -5.87
C ASP A 354 -25.82 -18.77 -5.23
N GLU A 355 -25.96 -17.90 -4.21
CA GLU A 355 -27.19 -17.77 -3.40
C GLU A 355 -28.12 -16.63 -3.86
N VAL A 356 -27.63 -15.61 -4.60
CA VAL A 356 -28.46 -14.56 -5.18
C VAL A 356 -29.18 -15.11 -6.40
N GLY A 357 -30.44 -15.51 -6.22
CA GLY A 357 -31.24 -16.14 -7.28
C GLY A 357 -31.84 -15.16 -8.28
N GLN A 358 -31.99 -13.89 -7.90
CA GLN A 358 -32.54 -12.84 -8.75
C GLN A 358 -31.83 -11.51 -8.51
N SER A 359 -31.25 -10.94 -9.57
CA SER A 359 -30.65 -9.61 -9.49
C SER A 359 -31.69 -8.53 -9.12
N PRO A 360 -31.34 -7.54 -8.29
CA PRO A 360 -32.23 -6.44 -7.95
C PRO A 360 -32.57 -5.56 -9.18
N ASP A 361 -33.77 -4.99 -9.23
CA ASP A 361 -34.12 -4.03 -10.30
C ASP A 361 -33.58 -2.63 -9.97
N ALA A 362 -32.29 -2.43 -10.16
CA ALA A 362 -31.58 -1.19 -9.85
C ALA A 362 -31.48 -0.20 -11.05
N ARG A 363 -32.31 -0.30 -12.08
CA ARG A 363 -32.19 0.54 -13.30
C ARG A 363 -32.38 2.03 -13.01
N GLU A 364 -33.43 2.38 -12.26
CA GLU A 364 -33.71 3.80 -11.91
C GLU A 364 -32.61 4.32 -10.97
N TRP A 365 -32.12 3.47 -10.08
CA TRP A 365 -31.02 3.79 -9.18
C TRP A 365 -29.70 4.08 -9.93
N ARG A 366 -29.31 3.21 -10.89
CA ARG A 366 -28.15 3.47 -11.75
C ARG A 366 -28.28 4.79 -12.50
N GLN A 367 -29.46 5.08 -13.04
CA GLN A 367 -29.70 6.35 -13.73
C GLN A 367 -29.55 7.55 -12.79
N GLN A 368 -30.01 7.41 -11.56
CA GLN A 368 -29.83 8.46 -10.54
C GLN A 368 -28.33 8.68 -10.22
N CYS A 369 -27.56 7.60 -10.06
CA CYS A 369 -26.13 7.70 -9.85
C CYS A 369 -25.40 8.38 -11.03
N GLN A 370 -25.78 8.07 -12.27
CA GLN A 370 -25.24 8.77 -13.45
C GLN A 370 -25.63 10.26 -13.48
N THR A 371 -26.85 10.61 -13.06
CA THR A 371 -27.25 12.01 -12.93
C THR A 371 -26.36 12.76 -11.94
N TRP A 372 -25.99 12.14 -10.82
CA TRP A 372 -25.07 12.77 -9.88
C TRP A 372 -23.64 12.90 -10.42
N LYS A 373 -23.18 11.95 -11.27
CA LYS A 373 -21.89 12.12 -11.98
C LYS A 373 -21.90 13.37 -12.87
N GLU A 374 -23.03 13.67 -13.51
CA GLU A 374 -23.21 14.86 -14.34
C GLU A 374 -23.36 16.14 -13.49
N GLU A 375 -24.01 16.07 -12.31
CA GLU A 375 -24.24 17.20 -11.42
C GLU A 375 -23.00 17.62 -10.61
N TYR A 376 -22.15 16.65 -10.24
CA TYR A 376 -20.98 16.84 -9.37
C TYR A 376 -19.69 16.31 -10.00
N PRO A 377 -19.35 16.71 -11.24
CA PRO A 377 -18.14 16.24 -11.88
C PRO A 377 -16.90 16.77 -11.13
N LEU A 378 -15.82 16.00 -11.13
CA LEU A 378 -14.50 16.53 -10.83
C LEU A 378 -14.09 17.43 -12.00
N ALA A 379 -13.90 18.72 -11.74
CA ALA A 379 -13.59 19.69 -12.79
C ALA A 379 -12.67 20.80 -12.28
N TYR A 380 -11.81 21.27 -13.14
CA TYR A 380 -10.92 22.42 -12.90
C TYR A 380 -10.74 23.21 -14.20
N GLU A 381 -10.19 24.41 -14.09
CA GLU A 381 -9.92 25.27 -15.24
C GLU A 381 -8.41 25.44 -15.41
N THR A 382 -7.93 25.46 -16.66
CA THR A 382 -6.51 25.66 -17.04
C THR A 382 -6.31 26.96 -17.81
N PRO A 383 -6.43 28.15 -17.19
CA PRO A 383 -6.16 29.41 -17.88
C PRO A 383 -4.67 29.56 -18.15
N GLU A 384 -4.29 29.91 -19.41
CA GLU A 384 -2.90 30.04 -19.86
C GLU A 384 -2.04 31.03 -19.03
N ASP A 385 -2.68 32.02 -18.40
CA ASP A 385 -2.03 33.08 -17.63
C ASP A 385 -2.00 32.84 -16.11
N LYS A 386 -2.41 31.64 -15.65
CA LYS A 386 -2.43 31.27 -14.23
C LYS A 386 -1.39 30.19 -13.90
N PRO A 387 -1.06 30.04 -12.58
CA PRO A 387 -0.17 28.98 -12.13
C PRO A 387 -0.63 27.57 -12.54
N LEU A 388 0.31 26.66 -12.65
CA LEU A 388 0.10 25.26 -13.00
C LEU A 388 -0.85 24.60 -12.00
N LYS A 389 -1.89 23.93 -12.48
CA LYS A 389 -2.85 23.21 -11.65
C LYS A 389 -2.36 21.80 -11.36
N PRO A 390 -2.44 21.33 -10.08
CA PRO A 390 -2.04 19.98 -9.72
C PRO A 390 -2.86 18.89 -10.42
N GLN A 391 -4.15 19.15 -10.64
CA GLN A 391 -5.05 18.26 -11.37
C GLN A 391 -4.54 17.97 -12.79
N PHE A 392 -4.12 19.02 -13.50
CA PHE A 392 -3.54 18.89 -14.84
C PHE A 392 -2.27 18.02 -14.83
N VAL A 393 -1.40 18.20 -13.82
CA VAL A 393 -0.17 17.42 -13.71
C VAL A 393 -0.49 15.94 -13.54
N VAL A 394 -1.48 15.61 -12.71
CA VAL A 394 -1.90 14.22 -12.48
C VAL A 394 -2.48 13.61 -13.75
N GLU A 395 -3.42 14.29 -14.42
CA GLU A 395 -4.01 13.81 -15.68
C GLU A 395 -2.96 13.67 -16.80
N ALA A 396 -2.01 14.61 -16.90
CA ALA A 396 -0.95 14.54 -17.89
C ALA A 396 0.02 13.37 -17.63
N LEU A 397 0.26 12.99 -16.38
CA LEU A 397 1.03 11.80 -16.01
C LEU A 397 0.26 10.52 -16.34
N ASP A 398 -1.05 10.46 -16.03
CA ASP A 398 -1.94 9.35 -16.36
C ASP A 398 -1.98 9.11 -17.88
N GLU A 399 -2.23 10.16 -18.66
CA GLU A 399 -2.26 10.09 -20.13
C GLU A 399 -0.93 9.66 -20.76
N ALA A 400 0.21 9.96 -20.10
CA ALA A 400 1.54 9.67 -20.62
C ALA A 400 2.08 8.28 -20.23
N THR A 401 1.38 7.56 -19.37
CA THR A 401 1.83 6.27 -18.82
C THR A 401 0.83 5.13 -19.15
N PRO A 402 1.27 3.85 -19.13
CA PRO A 402 0.38 2.71 -19.33
C PRO A 402 -0.68 2.57 -18.21
N ASP A 403 -1.84 1.98 -18.56
CA ASP A 403 -2.97 1.74 -17.63
C ASP A 403 -2.59 0.88 -16.40
N ASP A 404 -1.50 0.14 -16.45
CA ASP A 404 -1.01 -0.70 -15.36
C ASP A 404 0.15 -0.06 -14.55
N THR A 405 0.43 1.22 -14.79
CA THR A 405 1.41 2.00 -14.02
C THR A 405 1.08 1.96 -12.53
N ILE A 406 2.10 1.74 -11.71
CA ILE A 406 1.95 1.79 -10.25
C ILE A 406 2.17 3.22 -9.78
N VAL A 407 1.16 3.77 -9.12
CA VAL A 407 1.22 5.11 -8.52
C VAL A 407 1.44 4.96 -7.02
N THR A 408 2.57 5.49 -6.54
CA THR A 408 2.83 5.62 -5.11
C THR A 408 2.65 7.06 -4.68
N THR A 409 2.20 7.31 -3.46
CA THR A 409 2.05 8.70 -3.00
C THR A 409 2.56 8.90 -1.57
N GLY A 410 3.08 10.09 -1.29
CA GLY A 410 3.10 10.59 0.07
C GLY A 410 1.70 10.98 0.55
N VAL A 411 1.58 11.64 1.70
CA VAL A 411 0.28 12.02 2.27
C VAL A 411 0.09 13.53 2.30
N GLY A 412 -1.01 13.99 1.72
CA GLY A 412 -1.38 15.40 1.64
C GLY A 412 -2.35 15.70 0.51
N GLN A 413 -2.39 16.96 0.06
CA GLN A 413 -3.24 17.37 -1.07
C GLN A 413 -2.89 16.61 -2.36
N HIS A 414 -1.61 16.36 -2.61
CA HIS A 414 -1.12 15.61 -3.77
C HIS A 414 -1.70 14.18 -3.82
N GLN A 415 -1.82 13.49 -2.68
CA GLN A 415 -2.47 12.18 -2.59
C GLN A 415 -3.94 12.25 -3.01
N MET A 416 -4.66 13.29 -2.54
CA MET A 416 -6.07 13.45 -2.89
C MET A 416 -6.25 13.76 -4.37
N TRP A 417 -5.42 14.65 -4.96
CA TRP A 417 -5.46 14.93 -6.40
C TRP A 417 -5.08 13.69 -7.23
N ALA A 418 -4.08 12.93 -6.81
CA ALA A 418 -3.74 11.66 -7.48
C ALA A 418 -4.92 10.67 -7.44
N ALA A 419 -5.59 10.53 -6.29
CA ALA A 419 -6.75 9.66 -6.15
C ALA A 419 -8.01 10.14 -6.89
N GLN A 420 -8.11 11.44 -7.20
CA GLN A 420 -9.27 12.05 -7.87
C GLN A 420 -9.12 12.13 -9.39
N PHE A 421 -7.91 12.35 -9.89
CA PHE A 421 -7.65 12.71 -11.29
C PHE A 421 -6.79 11.70 -12.07
N TRP A 422 -6.33 10.62 -11.44
CA TRP A 422 -5.75 9.46 -12.11
C TRP A 422 -6.82 8.38 -12.30
N THR A 423 -6.87 7.72 -13.46
CA THR A 423 -7.86 6.69 -13.77
C THR A 423 -7.30 5.30 -13.48
N PHE A 424 -7.70 4.72 -12.37
CA PHE A 424 -7.25 3.39 -11.96
C PHE A 424 -8.16 2.28 -12.50
N THR A 425 -7.63 1.39 -13.33
CA THR A 425 -8.36 0.26 -13.93
C THR A 425 -7.93 -1.09 -13.37
N ASN A 426 -6.79 -1.15 -12.70
CA ASN A 426 -6.18 -2.37 -12.19
C ASN A 426 -6.00 -2.35 -10.67
N PRO A 427 -6.20 -3.50 -9.97
CA PRO A 427 -5.90 -3.59 -8.55
C PRO A 427 -4.38 -3.53 -8.32
N ARG A 428 -3.96 -3.11 -7.13
CA ARG A 428 -2.55 -3.00 -6.71
C ARG A 428 -1.71 -2.04 -7.56
N THR A 429 -2.38 -1.08 -8.24
CA THR A 429 -1.72 0.04 -8.93
C THR A 429 -1.72 1.32 -8.11
N TRP A 430 -2.55 1.40 -7.08
CA TRP A 430 -2.60 2.49 -6.11
C TRP A 430 -1.94 2.03 -4.80
N VAL A 431 -0.81 2.65 -4.41
CA VAL A 431 0.00 2.30 -3.24
C VAL A 431 0.26 3.55 -2.41
N SER A 432 -0.35 3.63 -1.23
CA SER A 432 -0.31 4.83 -0.41
C SER A 432 -0.56 4.49 1.06
N SER A 433 -0.16 5.36 1.98
CA SER A 433 -0.53 5.30 3.39
C SER A 433 -1.93 5.87 3.58
N HIS A 434 -2.87 5.05 4.02
CA HIS A 434 -4.28 5.43 4.13
C HIS A 434 -4.70 5.67 5.58
N GLY A 435 -4.48 4.68 6.45
CA GLY A 435 -4.98 4.68 7.81
C GLY A 435 -4.13 5.52 8.77
N LEU A 436 -2.82 5.38 8.72
CA LEU A 436 -1.91 6.18 9.54
C LEU A 436 -1.66 7.56 8.92
N GLY A 437 -1.65 7.65 7.59
CA GLY A 437 -1.47 8.91 6.88
C GLY A 437 -0.03 9.43 6.95
N THR A 438 0.94 8.58 6.64
CA THR A 438 2.36 8.85 6.85
C THR A 438 2.96 9.70 5.73
N MET A 439 3.26 10.96 6.01
CA MET A 439 4.10 11.78 5.14
C MET A 439 5.48 11.13 4.99
N GLY A 440 6.03 11.11 3.76
CA GLY A 440 7.30 10.48 3.43
C GLY A 440 7.19 9.00 3.02
N TYR A 441 5.98 8.46 2.86
CA TYR A 441 5.74 7.10 2.36
C TYR A 441 6.11 6.96 0.87
N GLY A 442 5.83 7.96 0.05
CA GLY A 442 5.81 7.88 -1.42
C GLY A 442 7.09 7.36 -2.06
N LEU A 443 8.24 7.99 -1.81
CA LEU A 443 9.52 7.60 -2.44
C LEU A 443 10.01 6.21 -2.03
N PRO A 444 10.11 5.84 -0.74
CA PRO A 444 10.49 4.47 -0.38
C PRO A 444 9.48 3.44 -0.88
N ALA A 445 8.19 3.75 -0.93
CA ALA A 445 7.17 2.90 -1.52
C ALA A 445 7.41 2.68 -3.03
N ALA A 446 7.82 3.72 -3.77
CA ALA A 446 8.18 3.59 -5.18
C ALA A 446 9.36 2.64 -5.40
N ILE A 447 10.36 2.65 -4.51
CA ILE A 447 11.47 1.70 -4.53
C ILE A 447 10.95 0.27 -4.35
N GLY A 448 10.12 0.03 -3.34
CA GLY A 448 9.52 -1.27 -3.08
C GLY A 448 8.65 -1.76 -4.23
N ALA A 449 7.78 -0.89 -4.77
CA ALA A 449 6.89 -1.18 -5.87
C ALA A 449 7.66 -1.54 -7.17
N LYS A 450 8.74 -0.79 -7.50
CA LYS A 450 9.56 -1.06 -8.69
C LYS A 450 10.29 -2.39 -8.59
N LEU A 451 10.79 -2.74 -7.42
CA LEU A 451 11.43 -4.03 -7.18
C LEU A 451 10.42 -5.21 -7.20
N ALA A 452 9.19 -4.97 -6.77
CA ALA A 452 8.11 -5.95 -6.84
C ALA A 452 7.61 -6.21 -8.27
N ALA A 453 7.64 -5.19 -9.13
CA ALA A 453 7.16 -5.23 -10.50
C ALA A 453 8.14 -4.51 -11.45
N PRO A 454 9.31 -5.09 -11.74
CA PRO A 454 10.40 -4.42 -12.47
C PRO A 454 10.03 -4.03 -13.90
N ASP A 455 9.09 -4.71 -14.52
CA ASP A 455 8.64 -4.48 -15.90
C ASP A 455 7.54 -3.41 -16.02
N ARG A 456 7.03 -2.89 -14.89
CA ARG A 456 5.97 -1.88 -14.87
C ARG A 456 6.56 -0.50 -14.59
N ASP A 457 5.89 0.52 -15.13
CA ASP A 457 6.19 1.90 -14.79
C ASP A 457 5.77 2.20 -13.35
N VAL A 458 6.57 3.00 -12.64
CA VAL A 458 6.29 3.46 -11.29
C VAL A 458 6.42 4.97 -11.22
N VAL A 459 5.32 5.62 -10.85
CA VAL A 459 5.25 7.07 -10.66
C VAL A 459 4.95 7.36 -9.19
N CYS A 460 5.83 8.11 -8.54
CA CYS A 460 5.61 8.61 -7.19
C CYS A 460 5.05 10.04 -7.27
N VAL A 461 3.79 10.23 -6.92
CA VAL A 461 3.20 11.58 -6.79
C VAL A 461 3.34 12.03 -5.35
N ASP A 462 4.21 13.00 -5.09
CA ASP A 462 4.50 13.47 -3.72
C ASP A 462 4.35 14.99 -3.60
N GLY A 463 4.24 15.49 -2.38
CA GLY A 463 4.30 16.92 -2.07
C GLY A 463 5.70 17.31 -1.59
N ASP A 464 6.04 18.59 -1.70
CA ASP A 464 7.31 19.14 -1.26
C ASP A 464 7.65 18.79 0.20
N GLY A 465 6.70 18.95 1.10
CA GLY A 465 6.89 18.65 2.52
C GLY A 465 7.01 17.15 2.82
N SER A 466 6.25 16.31 2.13
CA SER A 466 6.28 14.86 2.29
C SER A 466 7.56 14.26 1.70
N PHE A 467 7.91 14.64 0.49
CA PHE A 467 9.13 14.19 -0.19
C PHE A 467 10.40 14.50 0.60
N LEU A 468 10.47 15.70 1.25
CA LEU A 468 11.60 16.08 2.09
C LEU A 468 11.84 15.16 3.29
N MET A 469 10.82 14.46 3.79
CA MET A 469 10.98 13.59 4.97
C MET A 469 11.80 12.33 4.69
N THR A 470 11.81 11.86 3.45
CA THR A 470 12.50 10.62 3.05
C THR A 470 13.34 10.75 1.79
N ILE A 471 13.67 11.98 1.39
CA ILE A 471 14.44 12.29 0.17
C ILE A 471 15.79 11.56 0.09
N GLN A 472 16.40 11.17 1.22
CA GLN A 472 17.64 10.41 1.28
C GLN A 472 17.52 9.05 0.57
N GLU A 473 16.31 8.49 0.47
CA GLU A 473 16.07 7.22 -0.23
C GLU A 473 16.27 7.35 -1.76
N LEU A 474 16.32 8.56 -2.29
CA LEU A 474 16.70 8.78 -3.69
C LEU A 474 18.11 8.23 -4.00
N SER A 475 19.01 8.23 -3.01
CA SER A 475 20.33 7.59 -3.14
C SER A 475 20.24 6.07 -3.35
N VAL A 476 19.20 5.45 -2.79
CA VAL A 476 18.92 4.01 -2.94
C VAL A 476 18.37 3.74 -4.35
N ALA A 477 17.41 4.53 -4.80
CA ALA A 477 16.87 4.42 -6.17
C ALA A 477 17.98 4.54 -7.24
N VAL A 478 18.93 5.47 -7.04
CA VAL A 478 20.10 5.64 -7.92
C VAL A 478 21.03 4.44 -7.85
N ARG A 479 21.33 3.94 -6.66
CA ARG A 479 22.22 2.78 -6.45
C ARG A 479 21.68 1.50 -7.08
N GLU A 480 20.37 1.27 -6.93
CA GLU A 480 19.66 0.11 -7.47
C GLU A 480 19.26 0.30 -8.94
N GLU A 481 19.65 1.44 -9.55
CA GLU A 481 19.37 1.78 -10.96
C GLU A 481 17.87 1.68 -11.31
N LEU A 482 16.99 2.07 -10.38
CA LEU A 482 15.54 1.93 -10.53
C LEU A 482 14.97 3.00 -11.45
N ASP A 483 14.26 2.58 -12.46
CA ASP A 483 13.50 3.45 -13.36
C ASP A 483 12.18 3.85 -12.68
N ILE A 484 12.21 4.94 -11.92
CA ILE A 484 11.07 5.54 -11.22
C ILE A 484 11.00 7.03 -11.51
N THR A 485 9.80 7.55 -11.68
CA THR A 485 9.55 8.99 -11.83
C THR A 485 8.90 9.55 -10.58
N VAL A 486 9.54 10.55 -9.96
CA VAL A 486 8.98 11.27 -8.81
C VAL A 486 8.44 12.61 -9.27
N ALA A 487 7.13 12.81 -9.17
CA ALA A 487 6.42 14.04 -9.46
C ALA A 487 6.15 14.80 -8.16
N VAL A 488 6.92 15.83 -7.87
CA VAL A 488 6.76 16.66 -6.68
C VAL A 488 5.81 17.81 -6.99
N LEU A 489 4.59 17.75 -6.44
CA LEU A 489 3.60 18.83 -6.51
C LEU A 489 3.93 19.89 -5.46
N ASN A 490 4.79 20.83 -5.86
CA ASN A 490 5.42 21.81 -4.97
C ASN A 490 4.61 23.10 -4.91
N ASN A 491 3.91 23.29 -3.80
CA ASN A 491 3.16 24.52 -3.50
C ASN A 491 3.79 25.35 -2.38
N GLU A 492 4.96 24.97 -1.87
CA GLU A 492 5.66 25.57 -0.75
C GLU A 492 4.86 25.61 0.57
N TYR A 493 3.96 24.61 0.74
CA TYR A 493 3.14 24.45 1.94
C TYR A 493 2.99 22.99 2.36
N ILE A 494 2.76 22.76 3.66
CA ILE A 494 1.99 21.59 4.09
C ILE A 494 0.53 21.87 3.70
N GLY A 495 0.20 21.59 2.44
CA GLY A 495 -0.97 22.16 1.78
C GLY A 495 -2.31 21.78 2.43
N MET A 496 -2.47 20.52 2.90
CA MET A 496 -3.68 20.09 3.62
C MET A 496 -3.84 20.84 4.95
N VAL A 497 -2.75 21.07 5.69
CA VAL A 497 -2.77 21.84 6.94
C VAL A 497 -3.13 23.28 6.66
N ARG A 498 -2.55 23.88 5.61
CA ARG A 498 -2.92 25.25 5.16
C ARG A 498 -4.41 25.34 4.85
N GLN A 499 -4.96 24.43 4.03
CA GLN A 499 -6.37 24.41 3.67
C GLN A 499 -7.28 24.35 4.91
N TRP A 500 -6.93 23.54 5.90
CA TRP A 500 -7.69 23.43 7.15
C TRP A 500 -7.58 24.68 8.02
N GLN A 501 -6.38 25.31 8.06
CA GLN A 501 -6.19 26.58 8.78
C GLN A 501 -7.01 27.70 8.14
N ASP A 502 -7.09 27.73 6.82
CA ASP A 502 -7.92 28.70 6.10
C ASP A 502 -9.41 28.45 6.40
N ALA A 503 -9.88 27.22 6.27
CA ALA A 503 -11.30 26.88 6.40
C ALA A 503 -11.83 26.94 7.85
N PHE A 504 -11.02 26.53 8.85
CA PHE A 504 -11.52 26.31 10.22
C PHE A 504 -10.84 27.17 11.31
N PHE A 505 -9.80 27.92 10.94
CA PHE A 505 -9.03 28.73 11.89
C PHE A 505 -8.84 30.19 11.44
N ASP A 506 -9.81 30.73 10.70
CA ASP A 506 -9.82 32.12 10.22
C ASP A 506 -8.55 32.53 9.43
N GLY A 507 -7.96 31.61 8.67
CA GLY A 507 -6.73 31.84 7.92
C GLY A 507 -5.48 32.07 8.81
N ARG A 508 -5.52 31.66 10.06
CA ARG A 508 -4.40 31.81 11.00
C ARG A 508 -3.36 30.72 10.75
N ARG A 509 -2.62 30.87 9.66
CA ARG A 509 -1.59 29.93 9.23
C ARG A 509 -0.41 29.96 10.19
N MET A 510 -0.01 28.79 10.70
CA MET A 510 1.13 28.63 11.56
C MET A 510 1.88 27.36 11.20
N ALA A 511 3.18 27.48 10.89
CA ALA A 511 4.08 26.37 10.54
C ALA A 511 3.60 25.49 9.37
N ALA A 512 2.78 26.03 8.47
CA ALA A 512 2.33 25.37 7.25
C ALA A 512 3.11 25.83 6.00
N GLU A 513 3.84 26.95 6.09
CA GLU A 513 4.63 27.52 4.99
C GLU A 513 6.01 26.85 4.92
N TYR A 514 6.40 26.46 3.70
CA TYR A 514 7.69 25.85 3.36
C TYR A 514 8.44 26.72 2.33
N ASP A 515 8.45 28.05 2.55
CA ASP A 515 9.15 29.05 1.73
C ASP A 515 10.69 28.85 1.67
N TRP A 516 11.18 27.89 2.46
CA TRP A 516 12.56 27.44 2.50
C TRP A 516 12.80 26.12 1.70
N CYS A 517 11.82 25.65 0.93
CA CYS A 517 11.96 24.46 0.10
C CYS A 517 13.17 24.59 -0.83
N PRO A 518 13.98 23.53 -0.96
CA PRO A 518 15.08 23.51 -1.90
C PRO A 518 14.58 23.38 -3.34
N ASP A 519 15.44 23.66 -4.29
CA ASP A 519 15.25 23.30 -5.69
C ASP A 519 15.40 21.77 -5.84
N PHE A 520 14.27 21.07 -5.99
CA PHE A 520 14.25 19.61 -6.01
C PHE A 520 14.93 19.02 -7.25
N ALA A 521 14.92 19.73 -8.39
CA ALA A 521 15.63 19.29 -9.58
C ALA A 521 17.16 19.25 -9.34
N LYS A 522 17.71 20.28 -8.70
CA LYS A 522 19.14 20.30 -8.33
C LYS A 522 19.47 19.30 -7.24
N LEU A 523 18.56 19.06 -6.29
CA LEU A 523 18.76 18.01 -5.29
C LEU A 523 18.80 16.63 -5.93
N ALA A 524 17.92 16.34 -6.87
CA ALA A 524 17.93 15.09 -7.62
C ALA A 524 19.28 14.87 -8.31
N GLU A 525 19.81 15.90 -8.98
CA GLU A 525 21.14 15.84 -9.61
C GLU A 525 22.27 15.62 -8.58
N ALA A 526 22.15 16.19 -7.38
CA ALA A 526 23.15 15.99 -6.32
C ALA A 526 23.16 14.56 -5.77
N PHE A 527 22.03 13.85 -5.81
CA PHE A 527 21.93 12.43 -5.50
C PHE A 527 22.33 11.51 -6.67
N GLY A 528 22.47 12.04 -7.89
CA GLY A 528 22.78 11.28 -9.10
C GLY A 528 21.56 10.87 -9.94
N ALA A 529 20.37 11.32 -9.56
CA ALA A 529 19.13 11.18 -10.33
C ALA A 529 19.03 12.29 -11.39
N ARG A 530 18.06 12.21 -12.29
CA ARG A 530 17.76 13.24 -13.27
C ARG A 530 16.75 14.25 -12.72
N GLY A 531 17.08 15.55 -12.75
CA GLY A 531 16.19 16.63 -12.31
C GLY A 531 15.51 17.34 -13.47
N PHE A 532 14.22 17.66 -13.30
CA PHE A 532 13.40 18.48 -14.19
C PHE A 532 12.63 19.50 -13.34
N SER A 533 12.23 20.63 -13.95
CA SER A 533 11.37 21.64 -13.32
C SER A 533 10.33 22.13 -14.31
N ALA A 534 9.13 22.46 -13.83
CA ALA A 534 8.05 23.02 -14.62
C ALA A 534 7.26 24.06 -13.82
N GLU A 535 6.97 25.22 -14.42
CA GLU A 535 6.19 26.31 -13.82
C GLU A 535 4.92 26.63 -14.62
N ASN A 536 4.74 26.02 -15.79
CA ASN A 536 3.60 26.19 -16.66
C ASN A 536 3.24 24.89 -17.41
N TYR A 537 2.13 24.87 -18.12
CA TYR A 537 1.55 23.69 -18.76
C TYR A 537 2.46 23.11 -19.87
N ASP A 538 3.12 23.95 -20.69
CA ASP A 538 4.01 23.48 -21.74
C ASP A 538 5.29 22.84 -21.14
N GLU A 539 5.88 23.50 -20.16
CA GLU A 539 7.03 22.95 -19.42
C GLU A 539 6.69 21.64 -18.69
N ALA A 540 5.46 21.51 -18.17
CA ALA A 540 5.02 20.30 -17.51
C ALA A 540 4.97 19.11 -18.49
N ALA A 541 4.41 19.30 -19.68
CA ALA A 541 4.37 18.28 -20.72
C ALA A 541 5.79 17.85 -21.17
N ASP A 542 6.68 18.82 -21.41
CA ASP A 542 8.07 18.54 -21.80
C ASP A 542 8.85 17.81 -20.69
N ALA A 543 8.63 18.18 -19.42
CA ALA A 543 9.28 17.54 -18.26
C ALA A 543 8.80 16.10 -18.06
N ILE A 544 7.51 15.84 -18.22
CA ILE A 544 6.91 14.48 -18.14
C ILE A 544 7.51 13.60 -19.24
N GLU A 545 7.48 14.05 -20.51
CA GLU A 545 8.07 13.30 -21.62
C GLU A 545 9.58 13.02 -21.38
N GLY A 546 10.33 14.02 -20.91
CA GLY A 546 11.76 13.89 -20.63
C GLY A 546 12.06 12.95 -19.47
N ALA A 547 11.24 12.95 -18.42
CA ALA A 547 11.42 12.10 -17.25
C ALA A 547 11.08 10.63 -17.55
N LEU A 548 9.95 10.37 -18.22
CA LEU A 548 9.53 9.02 -18.61
C LEU A 548 10.44 8.39 -19.68
N ALA A 549 11.12 9.20 -20.49
CA ALA A 549 12.09 8.71 -21.45
C ALA A 549 13.49 8.41 -20.86
N TYR A 550 13.72 8.77 -19.61
CA TYR A 550 15.01 8.60 -18.93
C TYR A 550 15.09 7.23 -18.26
N ASN A 551 16.10 6.42 -18.59
CA ASN A 551 16.36 5.15 -17.91
C ASN A 551 17.08 5.41 -16.58
N GLY A 552 16.36 5.38 -15.50
CA GLY A 552 16.84 5.59 -14.14
C GLY A 552 15.97 6.57 -13.35
N PRO A 553 16.26 6.83 -12.08
CA PRO A 553 15.41 7.65 -11.24
C PRO A 553 15.41 9.12 -11.70
N SER A 554 14.21 9.68 -11.82
CA SER A 554 13.99 11.08 -12.21
C SER A 554 13.09 11.78 -11.19
N VAL A 555 13.28 13.09 -11.03
CA VAL A 555 12.46 13.96 -10.17
C VAL A 555 12.03 15.17 -10.97
N ILE A 556 10.73 15.46 -10.97
CA ILE A 556 10.14 16.65 -11.58
C ILE A 556 9.62 17.56 -10.47
N ASP A 557 10.17 18.77 -10.36
CA ASP A 557 9.70 19.84 -9.45
C ASP A 557 8.62 20.66 -10.17
N PHE A 558 7.34 20.29 -9.96
CA PHE A 558 6.19 21.04 -10.49
C PHE A 558 5.81 22.18 -9.54
N ARG A 559 6.06 23.42 -9.95
CA ARG A 559 5.65 24.62 -9.22
C ARG A 559 4.14 24.88 -9.46
N ILE A 560 3.32 24.32 -8.58
CA ILE A 560 1.86 24.40 -8.72
C ILE A 560 1.28 25.60 -8.00
N ASP A 561 -0.01 25.89 -8.27
CA ASP A 561 -0.78 26.95 -7.62
C ASP A 561 -0.79 26.76 -6.09
N PRO A 562 -0.15 27.64 -5.29
CA PRO A 562 -0.10 27.49 -3.84
C PRO A 562 -1.46 27.71 -3.16
N THR A 563 -2.45 28.23 -3.88
CA THR A 563 -3.78 28.51 -3.35
C THR A 563 -4.79 27.41 -3.70
N GLU A 564 -4.40 26.45 -4.53
CA GLU A 564 -5.31 25.35 -4.90
C GLU A 564 -5.66 24.50 -3.68
N ASN A 565 -6.94 24.13 -3.58
CA ASN A 565 -7.50 23.32 -2.52
C ASN A 565 -8.12 22.04 -3.07
N VAL A 566 -8.24 21.03 -2.22
CA VAL A 566 -8.88 19.75 -2.56
C VAL A 566 -10.38 19.85 -2.34
N TYR A 567 -11.15 19.64 -3.39
CA TYR A 567 -12.60 19.52 -3.38
C TYR A 567 -13.03 18.33 -4.26
N PRO A 568 -14.19 17.67 -3.95
CA PRO A 568 -15.11 17.91 -2.84
C PRO A 568 -14.47 17.74 -1.46
N MET A 569 -15.08 18.35 -0.43
CA MET A 569 -14.66 18.18 0.95
C MET A 569 -15.86 18.05 1.88
N VAL A 570 -15.90 16.98 2.67
CA VAL A 570 -16.82 16.81 3.80
C VAL A 570 -16.14 17.33 5.06
N ALA A 571 -16.77 18.27 5.78
CA ALA A 571 -16.21 18.74 7.04
C ALA A 571 -16.09 17.59 8.05
N SER A 572 -15.09 17.63 8.92
CA SER A 572 -14.85 16.56 9.92
C SER A 572 -16.11 16.32 10.78
N GLY A 573 -16.57 15.07 10.82
CA GLY A 573 -17.81 14.68 11.48
C GLY A 573 -19.10 15.12 10.77
N GLY A 574 -18.98 15.68 9.56
CA GLY A 574 -20.11 16.04 8.69
C GLY A 574 -20.76 14.84 8.02
N ALA A 575 -21.93 15.05 7.42
CA ALA A 575 -22.63 14.04 6.62
C ALA A 575 -22.04 13.98 5.20
N ASN A 576 -21.80 12.80 4.66
CA ASN A 576 -21.23 12.60 3.32
C ASN A 576 -22.02 13.30 2.21
N GLY A 577 -23.34 13.32 2.29
CA GLY A 577 -24.21 14.05 1.35
C GLY A 577 -24.18 15.59 1.47
N LYS A 578 -23.33 16.14 2.38
CA LYS A 578 -23.15 17.58 2.58
C LYS A 578 -21.68 17.93 2.39
N PHE A 579 -21.21 17.84 1.18
CA PHE A 579 -19.85 18.20 0.81
C PHE A 579 -19.79 19.62 0.25
N ALA A 580 -18.67 20.30 0.48
CA ALA A 580 -18.34 21.57 -0.13
C ALA A 580 -17.62 21.35 -1.48
N LEU A 581 -17.90 22.19 -2.46
CA LEU A 581 -17.21 22.25 -3.76
C LEU A 581 -16.29 23.48 -3.87
N SER A 582 -16.32 24.34 -2.85
CA SER A 582 -15.48 25.54 -2.74
C SER A 582 -15.38 25.98 -1.29
N GLU A 583 -14.42 26.85 -0.98
CA GLU A 583 -14.20 27.40 0.37
C GLU A 583 -15.44 28.11 0.93
N ASP A 584 -16.18 28.84 0.09
CA ASP A 584 -17.40 29.59 0.49
C ASP A 584 -18.53 28.67 1.01
N GLN A 585 -18.44 27.35 0.82
CA GLN A 585 -19.45 26.38 1.22
C GLN A 585 -19.06 25.63 2.53
N LEU A 586 -17.83 25.79 3.01
CA LEU A 586 -17.36 25.26 4.29
C LEU A 586 -17.73 26.21 5.43
#